data_fada9ec997d92e2ffca8d8f9413d28f7
#
_entry.id   fada9ec997d92e2ffca8d8f9413d28f7
#
_cell.length_a   1.000
_cell.length_b   1.000
_cell.length_c   1.000
_cell.angle_alpha   90.00
_cell.angle_beta   90.00
_cell.angle_gamma   90.00
#
_symmetry.space_group_name_H-M   'P 1'
#
loop_
_entity.id
_entity.type
_entity.pdbx_description
1 polymer ?
#
loop_
_entity_poly.entity_id
_entity_poly.type
_entity_poly.pdbx_seq_one_letter_code
_entity_poly.pdbx_strand_id
1 'polypeptide(L)'
;MQLHGSGRINSQGHLEIGGVDTCSLVDKYGSPLFVYDEGLIRDQCRRFHKVLSKSGLDYHISYASKAFICKELVRIMKEEDMGLDVVSVGELYNALSVDFDSQKIHLHGNNKTEHEIGYALESNIGCFVVDSLAEVERIDRIGGQMGKRAKALLRVTPGVEAHTHEFITTGNTDSKFGLNIDNGQAREGVEAILRAENIDLIGLHFHIGSQIFGTEGSQAAIKKVFVWLKDLKEDLNFEAKILNIGGGFGIRYTDEDVSYPIEDALEEIITCLKESARSQGLAIPQLWLEPGRSIVGEAGYTLYRVGTIKEIPGIRTYVSIDGGMSDHIRTALYGAKYEVALANRMNEEDASLVTIAGKCCESGDLIAKDVRIPEAKIGDILVVACTGAYHYSMASNYNLMQRPAVVFVRDGKDKIVIKRESLEDLIKNQV
;
A
#
# COMPACT_ATOMS: atom_id res chain seq x y z
N MET A 1 -8.53 22.06 -0.72
CA MET A 1 -8.04 20.70 -1.09
C MET A 1 -6.77 20.83 -1.90
N GLN A 2 -5.71 20.12 -1.52
CA GLN A 2 -4.47 20.06 -2.31
C GLN A 2 -4.67 19.17 -3.55
N LEU A 3 -4.16 19.61 -4.69
CA LEU A 3 -4.15 18.85 -5.94
C LEU A 3 -2.81 18.14 -6.10
N HIS A 4 -2.84 16.86 -6.46
CA HIS A 4 -1.65 16.02 -6.64
C HIS A 4 -1.46 15.68 -8.12
N GLY A 5 -0.21 15.43 -8.52
CA GLY A 5 0.13 14.99 -9.87
C GLY A 5 -0.36 15.95 -10.95
N SER A 6 -1.15 15.44 -11.88
CA SER A 6 -1.74 16.20 -12.97
C SER A 6 -3.04 16.94 -12.62
N GLY A 7 -3.48 16.84 -11.35
CA GLY A 7 -4.70 17.48 -10.87
C GLY A 7 -4.68 19.01 -11.08
N ARG A 8 -5.71 19.55 -11.72
CA ARG A 8 -5.85 20.99 -11.93
C ARG A 8 -7.33 21.39 -12.04
N ILE A 9 -7.58 22.67 -11.93
CA ILE A 9 -8.92 23.22 -12.18
C ILE A 9 -8.98 23.70 -13.63
N ASN A 10 -9.95 23.20 -14.39
CA ASN A 10 -10.11 23.59 -15.80
C ASN A 10 -10.87 24.92 -15.96
N SER A 11 -11.08 25.36 -17.20
CA SER A 11 -11.75 26.63 -17.52
C SER A 11 -13.23 26.69 -17.11
N GLN A 12 -13.84 25.53 -16.82
CA GLN A 12 -15.23 25.45 -16.35
C GLN A 12 -15.32 25.48 -14.81
N GLY A 13 -14.16 25.52 -14.12
CA GLY A 13 -14.11 25.42 -12.65
C GLY A 13 -14.26 23.99 -12.15
N HIS A 14 -14.09 22.99 -13.01
CA HIS A 14 -14.14 21.58 -12.64
C HIS A 14 -12.74 21.04 -12.32
N LEU A 15 -12.69 20.05 -11.45
CA LEU A 15 -11.47 19.26 -11.26
C LEU A 15 -11.17 18.44 -12.52
N GLU A 16 -9.94 18.53 -12.99
CA GLU A 16 -9.39 17.73 -14.09
C GLU A 16 -8.22 16.91 -13.60
N ILE A 17 -8.15 15.62 -13.95
CA ILE A 17 -7.08 14.69 -13.59
C ILE A 17 -6.64 13.97 -14.86
N GLY A 18 -5.33 13.89 -15.10
CA GLY A 18 -4.79 13.27 -16.31
C GLY A 18 -5.23 13.93 -17.61
N GLY A 19 -5.68 15.19 -17.56
CA GLY A 19 -6.25 15.90 -18.70
C GLY A 19 -7.70 15.54 -18.99
N VAL A 20 -8.40 14.87 -18.05
CA VAL A 20 -9.81 14.46 -18.19
C VAL A 20 -10.65 15.14 -17.12
N ASP A 21 -11.75 15.75 -17.53
CA ASP A 21 -12.73 16.38 -16.63
C ASP A 21 -13.45 15.32 -15.79
N THR A 22 -13.41 15.46 -14.47
CA THR A 22 -14.00 14.50 -13.54
C THR A 22 -15.52 14.43 -13.61
N CYS A 23 -16.20 15.53 -14.00
CA CYS A 23 -17.63 15.52 -14.23
C CYS A 23 -17.99 14.61 -15.40
N SER A 24 -17.23 14.68 -16.49
CA SER A 24 -17.44 13.81 -17.65
C SER A 24 -17.20 12.33 -17.33
N LEU A 25 -16.24 12.03 -16.42
CA LEU A 25 -16.01 10.66 -15.94
C LEU A 25 -17.21 10.12 -15.16
N VAL A 26 -17.81 10.94 -14.27
CA VAL A 26 -19.00 10.54 -13.50
C VAL A 26 -20.20 10.33 -14.44
N ASP A 27 -20.38 11.16 -15.46
CA ASP A 27 -21.46 10.98 -16.44
C ASP A 27 -21.27 9.73 -17.29
N LYS A 28 -20.03 9.38 -17.62
CA LYS A 28 -19.68 8.19 -18.42
C LYS A 28 -19.74 6.88 -17.65
N TYR A 29 -19.24 6.87 -16.41
CA TYR A 29 -19.03 5.63 -15.63
C TYR A 29 -19.93 5.51 -14.40
N GLY A 30 -20.70 6.55 -14.09
CA GLY A 30 -21.49 6.65 -12.86
C GLY A 30 -20.64 6.89 -11.61
N SER A 31 -21.30 7.07 -10.47
CA SER A 31 -20.68 7.20 -9.14
C SER A 31 -21.22 6.13 -8.18
N PRO A 32 -20.55 5.79 -7.07
CA PRO A 32 -19.17 6.19 -6.74
C PRO A 32 -18.17 5.73 -7.79
N LEU A 33 -17.06 6.47 -7.97
CA LEU A 33 -16.06 6.17 -8.99
C LEU A 33 -14.66 6.41 -8.43
N PHE A 34 -13.78 5.41 -8.52
CA PHE A 34 -12.35 5.61 -8.27
C PHE A 34 -11.63 6.06 -9.53
N VAL A 35 -10.88 7.15 -9.44
CA VAL A 35 -10.07 7.69 -10.53
C VAL A 35 -8.62 7.72 -10.09
N TYR A 36 -7.73 7.15 -10.91
CA TYR A 36 -6.29 7.15 -10.66
C TYR A 36 -5.55 7.93 -11.75
N ASP A 37 -4.68 8.83 -11.34
CA ASP A 37 -3.69 9.48 -12.18
C ASP A 37 -2.56 8.50 -12.50
N GLU A 38 -2.59 7.87 -13.67
CA GLU A 38 -1.56 6.93 -14.10
C GLU A 38 -0.19 7.62 -14.22
N GLY A 39 -0.16 8.88 -14.65
CA GLY A 39 1.08 9.66 -14.75
C GLY A 39 1.78 9.76 -13.40
N LEU A 40 1.04 10.12 -12.35
CA LEU A 40 1.58 10.22 -11.00
C LEU A 40 2.06 8.87 -10.47
N ILE A 41 1.34 7.76 -10.72
CA ILE A 41 1.79 6.42 -10.33
C ILE A 41 3.16 6.12 -10.92
N ARG A 42 3.34 6.35 -12.21
CA ARG A 42 4.60 6.12 -12.90
C ARG A 42 5.72 7.03 -12.40
N ASP A 43 5.41 8.30 -12.16
CA ASP A 43 6.39 9.26 -11.64
C ASP A 43 6.85 8.88 -10.23
N GLN A 44 5.95 8.39 -9.37
CA GLN A 44 6.32 7.89 -8.05
C GLN A 44 7.27 6.68 -8.16
N CYS A 45 7.03 5.69 -9.03
CA CYS A 45 7.96 4.59 -9.26
C CYS A 45 9.35 5.11 -9.67
N ARG A 46 9.39 6.03 -10.63
CA ARG A 46 10.64 6.62 -11.16
C ARG A 46 11.43 7.42 -10.12
N ARG A 47 10.75 8.08 -9.17
CA ARG A 47 11.41 8.81 -8.08
C ARG A 47 12.26 7.87 -7.22
N PHE A 48 11.76 6.69 -6.86
CA PHE A 48 12.53 5.68 -6.15
C PHE A 48 13.76 5.24 -6.96
N HIS A 49 13.56 4.87 -8.22
CA HIS A 49 14.66 4.44 -9.11
C HIS A 49 15.70 5.55 -9.30
N LYS A 50 15.27 6.80 -9.42
CA LYS A 50 16.17 7.95 -9.63
C LYS A 50 17.18 8.13 -8.49
N VAL A 51 16.79 7.89 -7.24
CA VAL A 51 17.69 8.00 -6.09
C VAL A 51 18.57 6.76 -5.98
N LEU A 52 17.95 5.58 -6.03
CA LEU A 52 18.66 4.31 -5.82
C LEU A 52 19.70 4.02 -6.90
N SER A 53 19.41 4.34 -8.16
CA SER A 53 20.38 4.15 -9.26
C SER A 53 21.65 4.99 -9.12
N LYS A 54 21.58 6.10 -8.37
CA LYS A 54 22.74 6.96 -8.09
C LYS A 54 23.50 6.54 -6.83
N SER A 55 22.93 5.66 -6.02
CA SER A 55 23.50 5.28 -4.72
C SER A 55 24.77 4.44 -4.82
N GLY A 56 24.99 3.77 -5.94
CA GLY A 56 26.06 2.78 -6.12
C GLY A 56 25.77 1.46 -5.37
N LEU A 57 24.56 1.25 -4.90
CA LEU A 57 24.10 -0.01 -4.29
C LEU A 57 23.37 -0.86 -5.33
N ASP A 58 23.48 -2.16 -5.20
CA ASP A 58 22.49 -3.05 -5.80
C ASP A 58 21.18 -2.90 -5.05
N TYR A 59 20.06 -2.76 -5.77
CA TYR A 59 18.77 -2.55 -5.16
C TYR A 59 17.65 -3.26 -5.92
N HIS A 60 16.52 -3.44 -5.23
CA HIS A 60 15.27 -3.90 -5.80
C HIS A 60 14.10 -3.18 -5.13
N ILE A 61 13.05 -2.88 -5.89
CA ILE A 61 11.86 -2.21 -5.38
C ILE A 61 10.66 -3.08 -5.74
N SER A 62 9.91 -3.54 -4.72
CA SER A 62 8.65 -4.27 -4.92
C SER A 62 7.47 -3.39 -4.51
N TYR A 63 6.51 -3.26 -5.39
CA TYR A 63 5.27 -2.59 -5.03
C TYR A 63 4.43 -3.46 -4.10
N ALA A 64 4.01 -2.92 -2.95
CA ALA A 64 3.15 -3.62 -1.99
C ALA A 64 1.69 -3.68 -2.49
N SER A 65 1.30 -4.81 -3.07
CA SER A 65 0.02 -5.03 -3.76
C SER A 65 -1.20 -4.80 -2.87
N LYS A 66 -1.08 -5.00 -1.55
CA LYS A 66 -2.13 -4.74 -0.56
C LYS A 66 -2.68 -3.30 -0.58
N ALA A 67 -1.89 -2.33 -1.06
CA ALA A 67 -2.34 -0.95 -1.16
C ALA A 67 -3.45 -0.79 -2.20
N PHE A 68 -3.25 -1.34 -3.38
CA PHE A 68 -4.23 -1.50 -4.45
C PHE A 68 -3.64 -2.41 -5.52
N ILE A 69 -4.41 -3.35 -6.07
CA ILE A 69 -3.96 -4.19 -7.18
C ILE A 69 -5.08 -4.41 -8.21
N CYS A 70 -4.72 -4.29 -9.48
CA CYS A 70 -5.50 -4.75 -10.62
C CYS A 70 -4.56 -5.11 -11.77
N LYS A 71 -5.06 -5.82 -12.80
CA LYS A 71 -4.25 -6.25 -13.96
C LYS A 71 -3.49 -5.11 -14.63
N GLU A 72 -4.11 -3.93 -14.72
CA GLU A 72 -3.47 -2.77 -15.35
C GLU A 72 -2.35 -2.21 -14.49
N LEU A 73 -2.55 -2.11 -13.18
CA LEU A 73 -1.48 -1.65 -12.28
C LEU A 73 -0.29 -2.62 -12.31
N VAL A 74 -0.54 -3.92 -12.37
CA VAL A 74 0.54 -4.92 -12.51
C VAL A 74 1.34 -4.71 -13.80
N ARG A 75 0.68 -4.38 -14.94
CA ARG A 75 1.38 -4.04 -16.18
C ARG A 75 2.23 -2.78 -16.02
N ILE A 76 1.71 -1.74 -15.35
CA ILE A 76 2.47 -0.53 -15.04
C ILE A 76 3.69 -0.86 -14.18
N MET A 77 3.55 -1.67 -13.14
CA MET A 77 4.68 -2.10 -12.30
C MET A 77 5.74 -2.83 -13.12
N LYS A 78 5.34 -3.71 -14.05
CA LYS A 78 6.25 -4.38 -14.98
C LYS A 78 7.00 -3.39 -15.89
N GLU A 79 6.29 -2.40 -16.45
CA GLU A 79 6.86 -1.37 -17.33
C GLU A 79 7.81 -0.41 -16.60
N GLU A 80 7.55 -0.13 -15.33
CA GLU A 80 8.39 0.73 -14.48
C GLU A 80 9.47 -0.06 -13.70
N ASP A 81 9.76 -1.31 -14.10
CA ASP A 81 10.78 -2.19 -13.50
C ASP A 81 10.64 -2.44 -11.99
N MET A 82 9.40 -2.46 -11.50
CA MET A 82 9.07 -2.81 -10.13
C MET A 82 8.86 -4.33 -9.97
N GLY A 83 9.20 -4.87 -8.81
CA GLY A 83 8.71 -6.17 -8.34
C GLY A 83 7.33 -6.04 -7.69
N LEU A 84 6.83 -7.16 -7.14
CA LEU A 84 5.56 -7.20 -6.39
C LEU A 84 5.74 -7.90 -5.05
N ASP A 85 5.27 -7.27 -3.99
CA ASP A 85 4.97 -7.89 -2.71
C ASP A 85 3.51 -8.32 -2.73
N VAL A 86 3.25 -9.62 -2.61
CA VAL A 86 1.92 -10.22 -2.59
C VAL A 86 1.68 -10.96 -1.27
N VAL A 87 0.45 -10.96 -0.77
CA VAL A 87 0.11 -11.58 0.53
C VAL A 87 -0.91 -12.70 0.43
N SER A 88 -1.39 -13.01 -0.78
CA SER A 88 -2.39 -14.06 -1.00
C SER A 88 -2.25 -14.70 -2.38
N VAL A 89 -2.86 -15.89 -2.55
CA VAL A 89 -3.01 -16.52 -3.87
C VAL A 89 -3.75 -15.61 -4.84
N GLY A 90 -4.73 -14.84 -4.37
CA GLY A 90 -5.48 -13.93 -5.23
C GLY A 90 -4.61 -12.84 -5.86
N GLU A 91 -3.73 -12.21 -5.08
CA GLU A 91 -2.77 -11.22 -5.58
C GLU A 91 -1.74 -11.88 -6.50
N LEU A 92 -1.20 -13.05 -6.14
CA LEU A 92 -0.27 -13.82 -6.97
C LEU A 92 -0.92 -14.22 -8.30
N TYR A 93 -2.14 -14.76 -8.27
CA TYR A 93 -2.89 -15.12 -9.49
C TYR A 93 -3.16 -13.89 -10.38
N ASN A 94 -3.51 -12.75 -9.78
CA ASN A 94 -3.69 -11.50 -10.52
C ASN A 94 -2.41 -11.13 -11.28
N ALA A 95 -1.26 -11.17 -10.60
CA ALA A 95 0.04 -10.86 -11.20
C ALA A 95 0.38 -11.80 -12.36
N LEU A 96 0.27 -13.11 -12.14
CA LEU A 96 0.58 -14.12 -13.16
C LEU A 96 -0.38 -14.07 -14.35
N SER A 97 -1.63 -13.63 -14.15
CA SER A 97 -2.63 -13.52 -15.24
C SER A 97 -2.31 -12.48 -16.32
N VAL A 98 -1.27 -11.68 -16.11
CA VAL A 98 -0.76 -10.67 -17.07
C VAL A 98 0.72 -10.88 -17.41
N ASP A 99 1.21 -12.11 -17.23
CA ASP A 99 2.58 -12.53 -17.54
C ASP A 99 3.63 -11.69 -16.81
N PHE A 100 3.37 -11.39 -15.54
CA PHE A 100 4.37 -10.75 -14.69
C PHE A 100 5.49 -11.76 -14.37
N ASP A 101 6.74 -11.29 -14.33
CA ASP A 101 7.88 -12.13 -14.00
C ASP A 101 7.78 -12.66 -12.57
N SER A 102 7.53 -13.95 -12.41
CA SER A 102 7.38 -14.58 -11.10
C SER A 102 8.62 -14.45 -10.22
N GLN A 103 9.82 -14.35 -10.81
CA GLN A 103 11.07 -14.15 -10.06
C GLN A 103 11.17 -12.77 -9.39
N LYS A 104 10.30 -11.82 -9.77
CA LYS A 104 10.15 -10.50 -9.14
C LYS A 104 8.97 -10.44 -8.17
N ILE A 105 8.36 -11.58 -7.81
CA ILE A 105 7.26 -11.67 -6.85
C ILE A 105 7.76 -12.23 -5.53
N HIS A 106 7.41 -11.57 -4.42
CA HIS A 106 7.73 -11.97 -3.06
C HIS A 106 6.42 -12.28 -2.31
N LEU A 107 6.30 -13.47 -1.71
CA LEU A 107 5.11 -13.87 -0.95
C LEU A 107 5.27 -13.59 0.53
N HIS A 108 4.51 -12.63 1.02
CA HIS A 108 4.36 -12.25 2.42
C HIS A 108 3.18 -12.94 3.11
N GLY A 109 2.99 -12.63 4.40
CA GLY A 109 1.87 -13.10 5.22
C GLY A 109 2.35 -13.90 6.42
N ASN A 110 1.66 -13.71 7.56
CA ASN A 110 1.98 -14.36 8.84
C ASN A 110 1.35 -15.76 9.01
N ASN A 111 0.54 -16.18 8.06
CA ASN A 111 -0.11 -17.48 8.09
C ASN A 111 -0.39 -17.99 6.67
N LYS A 112 0.67 -18.34 5.96
CA LYS A 112 0.56 -18.94 4.63
C LYS A 112 0.02 -20.38 4.73
N THR A 113 -1.02 -20.67 3.99
CA THR A 113 -1.61 -22.01 3.90
C THR A 113 -0.73 -22.93 3.05
N GLU A 114 -0.91 -24.24 3.19
CA GLU A 114 -0.21 -25.22 2.34
C GLU A 114 -0.51 -25.02 0.86
N HIS A 115 -1.75 -24.65 0.53
CA HIS A 115 -2.15 -24.34 -0.84
C HIS A 115 -1.41 -23.11 -1.39
N GLU A 116 -1.28 -22.04 -0.60
CA GLU A 116 -0.54 -20.83 -1.00
C GLU A 116 0.94 -21.11 -1.21
N ILE A 117 1.54 -21.88 -0.31
CA ILE A 117 2.96 -22.30 -0.41
C ILE A 117 3.15 -23.17 -1.67
N GLY A 118 2.29 -24.17 -1.88
CA GLY A 118 2.36 -25.05 -3.04
C GLY A 118 2.20 -24.27 -4.36
N TYR A 119 1.20 -23.40 -4.45
CA TYR A 119 0.96 -22.57 -5.63
C TYR A 119 2.12 -21.62 -5.93
N ALA A 120 2.71 -21.02 -4.90
CA ALA A 120 3.87 -20.14 -5.04
C ALA A 120 5.13 -20.90 -5.51
N LEU A 121 5.38 -22.09 -4.94
CA LEU A 121 6.46 -22.99 -5.39
C LEU A 121 6.26 -23.46 -6.83
N GLU A 122 5.02 -23.83 -7.19
CA GLU A 122 4.68 -24.22 -8.56
C GLU A 122 4.94 -23.09 -9.54
N SER A 123 4.55 -21.87 -9.17
CA SER A 123 4.74 -20.65 -9.95
C SER A 123 6.18 -20.15 -9.99
N ASN A 124 7.08 -20.77 -9.23
CA ASN A 124 8.50 -20.42 -9.17
C ASN A 124 8.72 -18.93 -8.84
N ILE A 125 8.10 -18.46 -7.74
CA ILE A 125 8.24 -17.05 -7.30
C ILE A 125 9.68 -16.71 -6.86
N GLY A 126 10.00 -15.43 -6.81
CA GLY A 126 11.32 -14.90 -6.45
C GLY A 126 11.76 -15.29 -5.04
N CYS A 127 10.91 -15.05 -4.02
CA CYS A 127 11.18 -15.53 -2.67
C CYS A 127 9.93 -15.57 -1.77
N PHE A 128 10.06 -16.30 -0.66
CA PHE A 128 9.13 -16.26 0.47
C PHE A 128 9.68 -15.32 1.55
N VAL A 129 8.82 -14.50 2.13
CA VAL A 129 9.14 -13.77 3.36
C VAL A 129 8.57 -14.57 4.52
N VAL A 130 9.45 -15.34 5.17
CA VAL A 130 9.10 -16.31 6.22
C VAL A 130 8.84 -15.58 7.53
N ASP A 131 7.72 -15.86 8.16
CA ASP A 131 7.20 -15.11 9.31
C ASP A 131 7.22 -15.91 10.64
N SER A 132 7.40 -17.22 10.58
CA SER A 132 7.39 -18.11 11.77
C SER A 132 8.17 -19.42 11.57
N LEU A 133 8.52 -20.07 12.68
CA LEU A 133 9.18 -21.39 12.66
C LEU A 133 8.30 -22.48 12.03
N ALA A 134 6.98 -22.47 12.34
CA ALA A 134 6.04 -23.41 11.74
C ALA A 134 5.91 -23.26 10.21
N GLU A 135 6.18 -22.07 9.70
CA GLU A 135 6.21 -21.82 8.27
C GLU A 135 7.47 -22.39 7.62
N VAL A 136 8.62 -22.31 8.29
CA VAL A 136 9.87 -22.97 7.84
C VAL A 136 9.62 -24.46 7.62
N GLU A 137 9.06 -25.16 8.60
CA GLU A 137 8.74 -26.58 8.50
C GLU A 137 7.79 -26.90 7.34
N ARG A 138 6.76 -26.07 7.14
CA ARG A 138 5.80 -26.25 6.04
C ARG A 138 6.45 -26.06 4.67
N ILE A 139 7.23 -24.99 4.47
CA ILE A 139 7.87 -24.71 3.19
C ILE A 139 8.90 -25.81 2.88
N ASP A 140 9.70 -26.25 3.86
CA ASP A 140 10.68 -27.32 3.66
C ASP A 140 10.02 -28.64 3.27
N ARG A 141 8.98 -29.05 4.00
CA ARG A 141 8.22 -30.27 3.71
C ARG A 141 7.57 -30.23 2.33
N ILE A 142 6.87 -29.14 1.99
CA ILE A 142 6.17 -29.03 0.70
C ILE A 142 7.20 -28.93 -0.44
N GLY A 143 8.30 -28.18 -0.24
CA GLY A 143 9.39 -28.10 -1.19
C GLY A 143 9.97 -29.48 -1.49
N GLY A 144 10.25 -30.29 -0.46
CA GLY A 144 10.71 -31.66 -0.61
C GLY A 144 9.72 -32.56 -1.35
N GLN A 145 8.41 -32.46 -1.07
CA GLN A 145 7.35 -33.22 -1.78
C GLN A 145 7.28 -32.86 -3.27
N MET A 146 7.55 -31.60 -3.60
CA MET A 146 7.49 -31.08 -4.98
C MET A 146 8.84 -31.14 -5.71
N GLY A 147 9.92 -31.52 -5.03
CA GLY A 147 11.29 -31.48 -5.58
C GLY A 147 11.75 -30.05 -5.90
N LYS A 148 11.32 -29.07 -5.12
CA LYS A 148 11.61 -27.64 -5.32
C LYS A 148 12.27 -27.02 -4.10
N ARG A 149 13.16 -26.04 -4.34
CA ARG A 149 13.78 -25.23 -3.29
C ARG A 149 13.20 -23.83 -3.30
N ALA A 150 12.89 -23.31 -2.12
CA ALA A 150 12.42 -21.95 -1.90
C ALA A 150 13.59 -21.03 -1.56
N LYS A 151 13.68 -19.87 -2.20
CA LYS A 151 14.49 -18.77 -1.66
C LYS A 151 13.67 -18.07 -0.57
N ALA A 152 14.30 -17.69 0.53
CA ALA A 152 13.61 -17.08 1.67
C ALA A 152 14.35 -15.86 2.22
N LEU A 153 13.58 -14.85 2.61
CA LEU A 153 13.98 -13.83 3.57
C LEU A 153 13.30 -14.17 4.91
N LEU A 154 14.02 -14.08 6.00
CA LEU A 154 13.41 -14.19 7.32
C LEU A 154 12.91 -12.83 7.76
N ARG A 155 11.61 -12.72 8.08
CA ARG A 155 11.04 -11.52 8.67
C ARG A 155 11.39 -11.43 10.14
N VAL A 156 12.09 -10.34 10.49
CA VAL A 156 12.51 -10.08 11.86
C VAL A 156 11.85 -8.82 12.42
N THR A 157 11.69 -8.81 13.73
CA THR A 157 11.17 -7.65 14.47
C THR A 157 12.32 -7.04 15.25
N PRO A 158 12.84 -5.87 14.82
CA PRO A 158 13.99 -5.26 15.49
C PRO A 158 13.66 -4.60 16.82
N GLY A 159 12.38 -4.49 17.22
CA GLY A 159 11.96 -3.90 18.49
C GLY A 159 12.25 -2.40 18.57
N VAL A 160 12.08 -1.68 17.46
CA VAL A 160 12.19 -0.22 17.40
C VAL A 160 10.81 0.40 17.28
N GLU A 161 10.58 1.49 17.99
CA GLU A 161 9.33 2.25 17.88
C GLU A 161 9.40 3.21 16.71
N ALA A 162 8.40 3.12 15.81
CA ALA A 162 8.10 4.19 14.88
C ALA A 162 6.95 5.02 15.48
N HIS A 163 7.08 6.33 15.55
CA HIS A 163 6.00 7.22 16.00
C HIS A 163 4.87 7.23 14.96
N THR A 164 3.99 6.22 15.04
CA THR A 164 2.85 6.04 14.13
C THR A 164 1.61 5.63 14.92
N HIS A 165 0.45 5.63 14.26
CA HIS A 165 -0.80 5.17 14.88
C HIS A 165 -0.68 3.70 15.33
N GLU A 166 -1.20 3.37 16.52
CA GLU A 166 -1.09 2.06 17.18
C GLU A 166 -1.41 0.86 16.27
N PHE A 167 -2.44 0.97 15.40
CA PHE A 167 -2.84 -0.10 14.48
C PHE A 167 -1.93 -0.29 13.24
N ILE A 168 -0.95 0.59 13.02
CA ILE A 168 -0.06 0.53 11.86
C ILE A 168 1.43 0.40 12.23
N THR A 169 1.74 0.29 13.51
CA THR A 169 3.08 0.01 14.04
C THR A 169 3.36 -1.48 13.97
N THR A 170 4.43 -1.91 13.32
CA THR A 170 4.78 -3.34 13.14
C THR A 170 6.19 -3.69 13.63
N GLY A 171 6.96 -2.70 14.04
CA GLY A 171 8.33 -2.88 14.56
C GLY A 171 8.44 -3.23 16.04
N ASN A 172 7.31 -3.22 16.78
CA ASN A 172 7.26 -3.48 18.22
C ASN A 172 7.44 -4.96 18.55
N THR A 173 7.91 -5.23 19.77
CA THR A 173 8.05 -6.60 20.31
C THR A 173 6.72 -7.36 20.38
N ASP A 174 5.61 -6.67 20.62
CA ASP A 174 4.26 -7.24 20.56
C ASP A 174 3.66 -7.02 19.16
N SER A 175 4.04 -7.88 18.24
CA SER A 175 3.56 -7.90 16.86
C SER A 175 3.23 -9.32 16.43
N LYS A 176 2.13 -9.47 15.67
CA LYS A 176 1.80 -10.76 15.04
C LYS A 176 2.74 -11.13 13.90
N PHE A 177 3.66 -10.25 13.51
CA PHE A 177 4.55 -10.40 12.37
C PHE A 177 6.00 -10.54 12.79
N GLY A 178 6.69 -11.49 12.14
CA GLY A 178 8.12 -11.67 12.25
C GLY A 178 8.59 -12.27 13.58
N LEU A 179 9.86 -12.64 13.59
CA LEU A 179 10.54 -13.19 14.75
C LEU A 179 11.38 -12.11 15.44
N ASN A 180 11.26 -12.02 16.77
CA ASN A 180 11.91 -10.97 17.54
C ASN A 180 13.42 -11.25 17.69
N ILE A 181 14.24 -10.19 17.46
CA ILE A 181 15.70 -10.29 17.58
C ILE A 181 16.10 -10.41 19.06
N ASP A 182 15.50 -9.61 19.96
CA ASP A 182 15.95 -9.47 21.35
C ASP A 182 15.69 -10.71 22.22
N ASN A 183 14.64 -11.49 21.92
CA ASN A 183 14.27 -12.67 22.70
C ASN A 183 14.84 -13.99 22.16
N GLY A 184 15.64 -13.92 21.08
CA GLY A 184 16.30 -15.08 20.45
C GLY A 184 15.49 -15.81 19.38
N GLN A 185 14.19 -15.54 19.22
CA GLN A 185 13.37 -16.22 18.22
C GLN A 185 13.87 -16.01 16.77
N ALA A 186 14.37 -14.82 16.44
CA ALA A 186 14.91 -14.56 15.12
C ALA A 186 16.15 -15.42 14.84
N ARG A 187 17.00 -15.66 15.86
CA ARG A 187 18.15 -16.56 15.74
C ARG A 187 17.71 -18.00 15.51
N GLU A 188 16.74 -18.49 16.28
CA GLU A 188 16.15 -19.81 16.06
C GLU A 188 15.61 -19.97 14.62
N GLY A 189 14.97 -18.91 14.09
CA GLY A 189 14.49 -18.87 12.70
C GLY A 189 15.61 -19.01 11.68
N VAL A 190 16.70 -18.25 11.84
CA VAL A 190 17.89 -18.39 10.99
C VAL A 190 18.44 -19.81 11.03
N GLU A 191 18.65 -20.35 12.24
CA GLU A 191 19.18 -21.71 12.43
C GLU A 191 18.25 -22.78 11.84
N ALA A 192 16.91 -22.62 11.97
CA ALA A 192 15.95 -23.53 11.39
C ALA A 192 16.02 -23.54 9.86
N ILE A 193 16.07 -22.36 9.22
CA ILE A 193 16.17 -22.28 7.76
C ILE A 193 17.52 -22.81 7.26
N LEU A 194 18.62 -22.54 7.97
CA LEU A 194 19.95 -23.07 7.60
C LEU A 194 20.02 -24.60 7.69
N ARG A 195 19.20 -25.23 8.54
CA ARG A 195 19.08 -26.69 8.64
C ARG A 195 18.13 -27.31 7.62
N ALA A 196 17.22 -26.51 7.05
CA ALA A 196 16.23 -26.97 6.09
C ALA A 196 16.89 -27.42 4.76
N GLU A 197 16.39 -28.51 4.18
CA GLU A 197 16.95 -29.05 2.94
C GLU A 197 16.45 -28.33 1.69
N ASN A 198 15.24 -27.77 1.76
CA ASN A 198 14.53 -27.22 0.59
C ASN A 198 14.31 -25.69 0.69
N ILE A 199 15.05 -24.99 1.57
CA ILE A 199 14.99 -23.55 1.71
C ILE A 199 16.40 -22.96 1.66
N ASP A 200 16.57 -21.90 0.87
CA ASP A 200 17.78 -21.10 0.80
C ASP A 200 17.54 -19.75 1.49
N LEU A 201 18.11 -19.52 2.67
CA LEU A 201 18.09 -18.22 3.34
C LEU A 201 18.99 -17.25 2.58
N ILE A 202 18.39 -16.28 1.91
CA ILE A 202 19.13 -15.29 1.10
C ILE A 202 19.28 -13.92 1.80
N GLY A 203 18.58 -13.69 2.90
CA GLY A 203 18.64 -12.41 3.62
C GLY A 203 17.58 -12.25 4.67
N LEU A 204 17.41 -11.01 5.11
CA LEU A 204 16.48 -10.62 6.14
C LEU A 204 15.46 -9.58 5.62
N HIS A 205 14.30 -9.56 6.24
CA HIS A 205 13.26 -8.57 6.02
C HIS A 205 12.82 -7.97 7.36
N PHE A 206 12.55 -6.68 7.38
CA PHE A 206 11.78 -6.04 8.45
C PHE A 206 10.87 -4.94 7.90
N HIS A 207 9.83 -4.61 8.65
CA HIS A 207 8.93 -3.50 8.35
C HIS A 207 8.50 -2.86 9.66
N ILE A 208 8.79 -1.57 9.84
CA ILE A 208 8.62 -0.88 11.12
C ILE A 208 7.28 -0.17 11.27
N GLY A 209 6.49 -0.04 10.21
CA GLY A 209 5.20 0.63 10.27
C GLY A 209 4.77 1.26 8.96
N SER A 210 3.72 2.05 9.01
CA SER A 210 3.12 2.72 7.84
C SER A 210 2.82 4.17 8.17
N GLN A 211 2.80 5.05 7.16
CA GLN A 211 2.58 6.50 7.31
C GLN A 211 3.65 7.15 8.21
N ILE A 212 4.91 6.85 7.92
CA ILE A 212 6.07 7.32 8.67
C ILE A 212 6.62 8.59 7.99
N PHE A 213 6.75 9.65 8.78
CA PHE A 213 7.36 10.91 8.38
C PHE A 213 8.71 11.04 9.10
N GLY A 214 9.81 10.78 8.39
CA GLY A 214 11.16 10.74 8.92
C GLY A 214 11.82 9.38 8.74
N THR A 215 13.07 9.25 9.14
CA THR A 215 13.89 8.04 8.92
C THR A 215 14.48 7.45 10.19
N GLU A 216 14.26 8.08 11.33
CA GLU A 216 14.89 7.73 12.61
C GLU A 216 14.62 6.27 13.01
N GLY A 217 13.36 5.83 12.84
CA GLY A 217 12.96 4.45 13.11
C GLY A 217 13.64 3.46 12.16
N SER A 218 13.68 3.78 10.87
CA SER A 218 14.34 2.95 9.86
C SER A 218 15.85 2.88 10.11
N GLN A 219 16.49 4.01 10.44
CA GLN A 219 17.92 4.06 10.77
C GLN A 219 18.25 3.26 12.03
N ALA A 220 17.41 3.37 13.09
CA ALA A 220 17.59 2.59 14.31
C ALA A 220 17.47 1.08 14.03
N ALA A 221 16.47 0.67 13.23
CA ALA A 221 16.31 -0.72 12.82
C ALA A 221 17.51 -1.24 12.02
N ILE A 222 17.98 -0.47 11.04
CA ILE A 222 19.16 -0.81 10.23
C ILE A 222 20.38 -1.01 11.12
N LYS A 223 20.70 -0.05 12.00
CA LYS A 223 21.84 -0.13 12.92
C LYS A 223 21.78 -1.40 13.78
N LYS A 224 20.61 -1.70 14.36
CA LYS A 224 20.40 -2.87 15.21
C LYS A 224 20.55 -4.18 14.42
N VAL A 225 19.97 -4.25 13.24
CA VAL A 225 20.08 -5.43 12.36
C VAL A 225 21.53 -5.67 11.94
N PHE A 226 22.32 -4.65 11.64
CA PHE A 226 23.73 -4.82 11.27
C PHE A 226 24.60 -5.31 12.43
N VAL A 227 24.34 -4.88 13.67
CA VAL A 227 25.00 -5.45 14.86
C VAL A 227 24.68 -6.94 14.95
N TRP A 228 23.43 -7.32 14.83
CA TRP A 228 22.99 -8.70 14.89
C TRP A 228 23.50 -9.56 13.70
N LEU A 229 23.59 -8.99 12.49
CA LEU A 229 24.19 -9.67 11.33
C LEU A 229 25.67 -10.02 11.55
N LYS A 230 26.41 -9.19 12.30
CA LYS A 230 27.79 -9.51 12.68
C LYS A 230 27.83 -10.74 13.58
N ASP A 231 26.98 -10.82 14.59
CA ASP A 231 26.88 -11.99 15.48
C ASP A 231 26.52 -13.27 14.69
N LEU A 232 25.56 -13.17 13.75
CA LEU A 232 25.17 -14.28 12.88
C LEU A 232 26.30 -14.73 11.95
N LYS A 233 27.13 -13.80 11.47
CA LYS A 233 28.31 -14.16 10.66
C LYS A 233 29.37 -14.86 11.49
N GLU A 234 29.65 -14.36 12.68
CA GLU A 234 30.65 -14.94 13.56
C GLU A 234 30.24 -16.33 14.08
N ASP A 235 28.99 -16.51 14.46
CA ASP A 235 28.49 -17.73 15.10
C ASP A 235 27.99 -18.80 14.12
N LEU A 236 27.34 -18.39 13.04
CA LEU A 236 26.63 -19.28 12.10
C LEU A 236 27.23 -19.26 10.69
N ASN A 237 28.25 -18.44 10.44
CA ASN A 237 28.79 -18.17 9.10
C ASN A 237 27.72 -17.74 8.09
N PHE A 238 26.69 -17.03 8.57
CA PHE A 238 25.62 -16.50 7.73
C PHE A 238 25.91 -15.07 7.31
N GLU A 239 25.89 -14.81 6.01
CA GLU A 239 25.95 -13.47 5.44
C GLU A 239 24.67 -13.19 4.66
N ALA A 240 23.96 -12.13 5.05
CA ALA A 240 22.76 -11.69 4.32
C ALA A 240 23.17 -11.08 2.96
N LYS A 241 22.69 -11.67 1.87
CA LYS A 241 22.83 -11.11 0.52
C LYS A 241 21.85 -9.98 0.27
N ILE A 242 20.71 -10.00 0.93
CA ILE A 242 19.60 -9.06 0.79
C ILE A 242 19.20 -8.54 2.17
N LEU A 243 19.00 -7.23 2.26
CA LEU A 243 18.31 -6.61 3.37
C LEU A 243 17.09 -5.85 2.83
N ASN A 244 15.91 -6.40 3.11
CA ASN A 244 14.65 -5.77 2.78
C ASN A 244 14.17 -4.99 4.01
N ILE A 245 14.06 -3.68 3.88
CA ILE A 245 13.65 -2.79 4.98
C ILE A 245 12.15 -2.45 4.95
N GLY A 246 11.40 -3.07 4.04
CA GLY A 246 9.98 -2.83 3.86
C GLY A 246 9.66 -1.51 3.18
N GLY A 247 8.50 -0.99 3.51
CA GLY A 247 8.01 0.31 3.03
C GLY A 247 7.71 1.24 4.20
N GLY A 248 6.51 1.83 4.19
CA GLY A 248 6.04 2.67 5.29
C GLY A 248 6.12 4.17 5.01
N PHE A 249 6.69 4.57 3.90
CA PHE A 249 6.82 5.99 3.49
C PHE A 249 5.47 6.70 3.50
N GLY A 250 5.37 7.77 4.32
CA GLY A 250 4.17 8.55 4.49
C GLY A 250 3.84 9.41 3.28
N ILE A 251 2.55 9.74 3.14
CA ILE A 251 2.03 10.69 2.15
C ILE A 251 1.21 11.76 2.87
N ARG A 252 1.02 12.89 2.23
CA ARG A 252 0.21 13.96 2.77
C ARG A 252 -1.26 13.75 2.44
N TYR A 253 -2.10 13.51 3.46
CA TYR A 253 -3.56 13.39 3.32
C TYR A 253 -4.29 14.72 3.53
N THR A 254 -3.77 15.54 4.44
CA THR A 254 -4.33 16.83 4.82
C THR A 254 -3.24 17.87 5.05
N ASP A 255 -3.61 19.14 5.22
CA ASP A 255 -2.68 20.22 5.54
C ASP A 255 -2.00 20.06 6.91
N GLU A 256 -2.51 19.17 7.78
CA GLU A 256 -1.92 18.85 9.07
C GLU A 256 -0.71 17.91 8.96
N ASP A 257 -0.59 17.16 7.85
CA ASP A 257 0.48 16.20 7.62
C ASP A 257 1.78 16.90 7.21
N VAL A 258 2.88 16.50 7.84
CA VAL A 258 4.22 16.99 7.49
C VAL A 258 4.70 16.26 6.23
N SER A 259 5.04 17.00 5.18
CA SER A 259 5.64 16.40 3.98
C SER A 259 7.11 16.03 4.27
N TYR A 260 7.47 14.77 4.00
CA TYR A 260 8.86 14.33 4.03
C TYR A 260 9.22 13.77 2.63
N PRO A 261 10.07 14.48 1.86
CA PRO A 261 10.40 14.07 0.51
C PRO A 261 11.02 12.68 0.47
N ILE A 262 10.54 11.83 -0.43
CA ILE A 262 11.03 10.46 -0.56
C ILE A 262 12.52 10.43 -0.92
N GLU A 263 12.99 11.41 -1.66
CA GLU A 263 14.38 11.56 -2.04
C GLU A 263 15.28 11.70 -0.80
N ASP A 264 14.93 12.59 0.10
CA ASP A 264 15.68 12.86 1.34
C ASP A 264 15.67 11.61 2.23
N ALA A 265 14.50 10.97 2.39
CA ALA A 265 14.35 9.75 3.15
C ALA A 265 15.27 8.61 2.63
N LEU A 266 15.31 8.43 1.31
CA LEU A 266 16.14 7.40 0.70
C LEU A 266 17.64 7.70 0.84
N GLU A 267 18.06 8.95 0.68
CA GLU A 267 19.47 9.36 0.83
C GLU A 267 19.96 9.11 2.27
N GLU A 268 19.16 9.41 3.27
CA GLU A 268 19.47 9.14 4.68
C GLU A 268 19.53 7.63 4.98
N ILE A 269 18.58 6.85 4.49
CA ILE A 269 18.55 5.39 4.63
C ILE A 269 19.79 4.76 3.98
N ILE A 270 20.12 5.15 2.76
CA ILE A 270 21.30 4.67 2.03
C ILE A 270 22.60 4.99 2.79
N THR A 271 22.70 6.21 3.31
CA THR A 271 23.86 6.64 4.11
C THR A 271 23.99 5.78 5.36
N CYS A 272 22.91 5.64 6.13
CA CYS A 272 22.89 4.83 7.35
C CYS A 272 23.25 3.36 7.08
N LEU A 273 22.73 2.78 5.98
CA LEU A 273 23.04 1.40 5.60
C LEU A 273 24.55 1.20 5.30
N LYS A 274 25.15 2.12 4.52
CA LYS A 274 26.58 2.08 4.19
C LYS A 274 27.47 2.24 5.43
N GLU A 275 27.12 3.17 6.31
CA GLU A 275 27.85 3.40 7.56
C GLU A 275 27.74 2.22 8.51
N SER A 276 26.53 1.62 8.62
CA SER A 276 26.30 0.46 9.47
C SER A 276 27.10 -0.76 8.99
N ALA A 277 27.10 -1.04 7.69
CA ALA A 277 27.90 -2.11 7.11
C ALA A 277 29.41 -1.91 7.39
N ARG A 278 29.90 -0.69 7.13
CA ARG A 278 31.31 -0.34 7.38
C ARG A 278 31.70 -0.49 8.85
N SER A 279 30.86 -0.01 9.76
CA SER A 279 31.15 -0.05 11.20
C SER A 279 31.24 -1.46 11.76
N GLN A 280 30.51 -2.41 11.17
CA GLN A 280 30.50 -3.83 11.55
C GLN A 280 31.48 -4.69 10.73
N GLY A 281 32.19 -4.13 9.75
CA GLY A 281 33.08 -4.88 8.86
C GLY A 281 32.36 -5.91 7.99
N LEU A 282 31.10 -5.61 7.60
CA LEU A 282 30.26 -6.47 6.77
C LEU A 282 30.20 -5.98 5.33
N ALA A 283 29.96 -6.90 4.39
CA ALA A 283 29.60 -6.55 3.03
C ALA A 283 28.23 -5.83 3.03
N ILE A 284 28.04 -4.92 2.09
CA ILE A 284 26.76 -4.23 1.94
C ILE A 284 25.80 -5.17 1.20
N PRO A 285 24.67 -5.59 1.80
CA PRO A 285 23.67 -6.40 1.11
C PRO A 285 22.94 -5.59 0.04
N GLN A 286 22.30 -6.25 -0.92
CA GLN A 286 21.37 -5.63 -1.83
C GLN A 286 20.21 -5.01 -1.02
N LEU A 287 19.91 -3.74 -1.25
CA LEU A 287 18.84 -3.04 -0.57
C LEU A 287 17.50 -3.29 -1.27
N TRP A 288 16.52 -3.85 -0.54
CA TRP A 288 15.16 -4.02 -1.03
C TRP A 288 14.19 -3.09 -0.30
N LEU A 289 13.22 -2.56 -1.05
CA LEU A 289 12.17 -1.66 -0.57
C LEU A 289 10.80 -2.15 -1.02
N GLU A 290 9.75 -1.86 -0.21
CA GLU A 290 8.37 -2.25 -0.48
C GLU A 290 7.39 -1.07 -0.35
N PRO A 291 7.53 -0.02 -1.19
CA PRO A 291 6.57 1.07 -1.19
C PRO A 291 5.20 0.60 -1.70
N GLY A 292 4.14 1.02 -1.06
CA GLY A 292 2.77 0.78 -1.51
C GLY A 292 1.99 2.09 -1.53
N ARG A 293 1.69 2.62 -0.33
CA ARG A 293 0.97 3.89 -0.14
C ARG A 293 1.60 5.04 -0.93
N SER A 294 2.90 5.22 -0.85
CA SER A 294 3.62 6.30 -1.52
C SER A 294 3.62 6.21 -3.05
N ILE A 295 3.28 5.05 -3.62
CA ILE A 295 3.14 4.90 -5.07
C ILE A 295 1.74 5.30 -5.55
N VAL A 296 0.69 4.84 -4.89
CA VAL A 296 -0.68 4.98 -5.41
C VAL A 296 -1.57 5.92 -4.59
N GLY A 297 -1.20 6.24 -3.34
CA GLY A 297 -2.09 6.94 -2.42
C GLY A 297 -2.57 8.29 -2.93
N GLU A 298 -1.65 9.18 -3.27
CA GLU A 298 -1.93 10.52 -3.79
C GLU A 298 -2.46 10.50 -5.24
N ALA A 299 -2.24 9.41 -5.97
CA ALA A 299 -2.72 9.27 -7.34
C ALA A 299 -4.22 8.96 -7.41
N GLY A 300 -4.84 8.53 -6.32
CA GLY A 300 -6.25 8.12 -6.31
C GLY A 300 -7.19 9.18 -5.77
N TYR A 301 -8.31 9.31 -6.44
CA TYR A 301 -9.45 10.15 -6.06
C TYR A 301 -10.72 9.31 -6.09
N THR A 302 -11.67 9.61 -5.21
CA THR A 302 -13.00 9.01 -5.26
C THR A 302 -14.06 10.08 -5.51
N LEU A 303 -14.88 9.86 -6.51
CA LEU A 303 -15.96 10.78 -6.92
C LEU A 303 -17.30 10.21 -6.49
N TYR A 304 -18.12 11.06 -5.88
CA TYR A 304 -19.43 10.74 -5.39
C TYR A 304 -20.46 11.77 -5.89
N ARG A 305 -21.71 11.37 -6.00
CA ARG A 305 -22.81 12.31 -6.26
C ARG A 305 -23.51 12.67 -4.96
N VAL A 306 -23.70 13.96 -4.72
CA VAL A 306 -24.49 14.47 -3.59
C VAL A 306 -25.95 14.11 -3.81
N GLY A 307 -26.55 13.42 -2.86
CA GLY A 307 -27.95 12.97 -2.92
C GLY A 307 -28.87 13.82 -2.04
N THR A 308 -28.66 13.77 -0.72
CA THR A 308 -29.52 14.44 0.26
C THR A 308 -28.74 15.43 1.10
N ILE A 309 -29.31 16.61 1.35
CA ILE A 309 -28.77 17.58 2.30
C ILE A 309 -29.78 17.69 3.45
N LYS A 310 -29.30 17.43 4.67
CA LYS A 310 -30.14 17.47 5.89
C LYS A 310 -29.55 18.44 6.88
N GLU A 311 -30.24 19.53 7.09
CA GLU A 311 -29.93 20.49 8.13
C GLU A 311 -30.60 20.08 9.46
N ILE A 312 -29.84 20.12 10.55
CA ILE A 312 -30.33 20.06 11.93
C ILE A 312 -30.04 21.45 12.53
N PRO A 313 -31.05 22.31 12.65
CA PRO A 313 -30.82 23.69 13.05
C PRO A 313 -30.05 23.84 14.34
N GLY A 314 -28.97 24.65 14.30
CA GLY A 314 -28.12 24.92 15.44
C GLY A 314 -27.17 23.78 15.83
N ILE A 315 -27.18 22.65 15.10
CA ILE A 315 -26.35 21.48 15.39
C ILE A 315 -25.43 21.18 14.22
N ARG A 316 -25.95 20.80 13.04
CA ARG A 316 -25.13 20.31 11.93
C ARG A 316 -25.89 20.20 10.61
N THR A 317 -25.18 20.39 9.52
CA THR A 317 -25.67 20.04 8.17
C THR A 317 -24.95 18.78 7.69
N TYR A 318 -25.71 17.74 7.34
CA TYR A 318 -25.23 16.54 6.69
C TYR A 318 -25.40 16.67 5.17
N VAL A 319 -24.33 16.35 4.44
CA VAL A 319 -24.34 16.19 2.99
C VAL A 319 -24.13 14.71 2.70
N SER A 320 -25.20 14.03 2.27
CA SER A 320 -25.16 12.60 2.00
C SER A 320 -24.77 12.31 0.55
N ILE A 321 -23.92 11.31 0.37
CA ILE A 321 -23.40 10.88 -0.92
C ILE A 321 -23.88 9.48 -1.29
N ASP A 322 -23.70 9.08 -2.54
CA ASP A 322 -24.16 7.79 -3.08
C ASP A 322 -23.18 6.61 -2.80
N GLY A 323 -22.07 6.85 -2.12
CA GLY A 323 -21.16 5.85 -1.55
C GLY A 323 -21.15 5.86 -0.02
N GLY A 324 -20.11 5.30 0.59
CA GLY A 324 -19.98 5.26 2.04
C GLY A 324 -18.88 4.35 2.52
N MET A 325 -18.97 3.87 3.78
CA MET A 325 -17.96 3.01 4.39
C MET A 325 -17.74 1.69 3.62
N SER A 326 -18.63 1.29 2.75
CA SER A 326 -18.45 0.13 1.87
C SER A 326 -17.30 0.31 0.88
N ASP A 327 -16.99 1.53 0.48
CA ASP A 327 -15.90 1.90 -0.44
C ASP A 327 -14.88 2.85 0.20
N HIS A 328 -15.22 3.46 1.36
CA HIS A 328 -14.37 4.39 2.12
C HIS A 328 -14.34 4.04 3.62
N ILE A 329 -13.85 2.86 3.97
CA ILE A 329 -13.87 2.32 5.34
C ILE A 329 -12.92 3.03 6.32
N ARG A 330 -11.86 3.68 5.81
CA ARG A 330 -10.73 4.13 6.65
C ARG A 330 -11.09 5.22 7.66
N THR A 331 -12.03 6.09 7.35
CA THR A 331 -12.52 7.10 8.31
C THR A 331 -13.21 6.40 9.49
N ALA A 332 -14.08 5.44 9.23
CA ALA A 332 -14.79 4.69 10.28
C ALA A 332 -13.83 3.77 11.09
N LEU A 333 -12.87 3.13 10.41
CA LEU A 333 -11.98 2.14 11.04
C LEU A 333 -10.82 2.76 11.81
N TYR A 334 -10.23 3.84 11.30
CA TYR A 334 -8.99 4.44 11.82
C TYR A 334 -9.13 5.89 12.23
N GLY A 335 -10.30 6.51 12.09
CA GLY A 335 -10.46 7.94 12.26
C GLY A 335 -9.64 8.77 11.26
N ALA A 336 -9.27 8.16 10.12
CA ALA A 336 -8.42 8.81 9.12
C ALA A 336 -9.14 10.02 8.51
N LYS A 337 -8.40 11.13 8.35
CA LYS A 337 -8.90 12.37 7.76
C LYS A 337 -8.52 12.45 6.29
N TYR A 338 -9.41 13.05 5.51
CA TYR A 338 -9.25 13.26 4.06
C TYR A 338 -9.74 14.63 3.67
N GLU A 339 -9.10 15.24 2.67
CA GLU A 339 -9.59 16.47 2.06
C GLU A 339 -10.69 16.16 1.06
N VAL A 340 -11.73 17.01 1.09
CA VAL A 340 -12.88 16.92 0.20
C VAL A 340 -13.16 18.27 -0.47
N ALA A 341 -13.74 18.22 -1.67
CA ALA A 341 -14.20 19.41 -2.39
C ALA A 341 -15.39 19.07 -3.30
N LEU A 342 -16.02 20.08 -3.88
CA LEU A 342 -16.99 19.90 -4.96
C LEU A 342 -16.28 19.96 -6.31
N ALA A 343 -16.08 18.80 -6.94
CA ALA A 343 -15.28 18.64 -8.17
C ALA A 343 -15.83 19.46 -9.36
N ASN A 344 -17.14 19.73 -9.37
CA ASN A 344 -17.80 20.56 -10.39
C ASN A 344 -17.82 22.05 -10.04
N ARG A 345 -17.27 22.47 -8.89
CA ARG A 345 -17.34 23.85 -8.40
C ARG A 345 -16.07 24.27 -7.63
N MET A 346 -14.90 23.89 -8.15
CA MET A 346 -13.60 24.07 -7.51
C MET A 346 -13.16 25.53 -7.29
N ASN A 347 -13.75 26.48 -8.01
CA ASN A 347 -13.45 27.92 -7.90
C ASN A 347 -14.35 28.65 -6.91
N GLU A 348 -15.33 27.97 -6.29
CA GLU A 348 -16.24 28.62 -5.35
C GLU A 348 -15.66 28.62 -3.93
N GLU A 349 -16.07 29.60 -3.12
CA GLU A 349 -15.61 29.78 -1.75
C GLU A 349 -16.16 28.68 -0.83
N ASP A 350 -15.31 28.13 0.04
CA ASP A 350 -15.65 27.12 1.05
C ASP A 350 -16.43 27.76 2.24
N ALA A 351 -17.68 28.14 2.01
CA ALA A 351 -18.50 28.93 2.93
C ALA A 351 -19.27 28.09 3.97
N SER A 352 -19.58 26.82 3.67
CA SER A 352 -20.45 25.99 4.50
C SER A 352 -19.67 24.94 5.31
N LEU A 353 -19.92 24.88 6.63
CA LEU A 353 -19.40 23.83 7.51
C LEU A 353 -20.38 22.66 7.52
N VAL A 354 -19.93 21.49 7.05
CA VAL A 354 -20.77 20.31 6.86
C VAL A 354 -20.11 19.03 7.33
N THR A 355 -20.90 17.97 7.47
CA THR A 355 -20.40 16.59 7.65
C THR A 355 -20.83 15.77 6.43
N ILE A 356 -19.88 15.14 5.76
CA ILE A 356 -20.13 14.26 4.62
C ILE A 356 -20.50 12.88 5.16
N ALA A 357 -21.69 12.41 4.86
CA ALA A 357 -22.24 11.13 5.30
C ALA A 357 -22.41 10.18 4.11
N GLY A 358 -22.04 8.92 4.32
CA GLY A 358 -22.37 7.86 3.36
C GLY A 358 -23.83 7.43 3.43
N LYS A 359 -24.20 6.50 2.56
CA LYS A 359 -25.56 5.95 2.46
C LYS A 359 -25.76 4.61 3.16
N CYS A 360 -24.73 4.05 3.78
CA CYS A 360 -24.85 2.79 4.51
C CYS A 360 -25.76 2.97 5.73
N CYS A 361 -26.54 1.94 6.06
CA CYS A 361 -27.40 1.95 7.24
C CYS A 361 -26.58 1.71 8.52
N GLU A 362 -25.67 2.64 8.82
CA GLU A 362 -24.71 2.61 9.92
C GLU A 362 -24.40 4.04 10.38
N SER A 363 -24.52 4.29 11.69
CA SER A 363 -24.29 5.64 12.26
C SER A 363 -22.87 6.16 12.07
N GLY A 364 -21.89 5.26 12.00
CA GLY A 364 -20.47 5.56 11.79
C GLY A 364 -20.09 5.79 10.33
N ASP A 365 -21.04 5.75 9.39
CA ASP A 365 -20.77 5.95 7.96
C ASP A 365 -20.58 7.44 7.64
N LEU A 366 -19.43 7.95 8.06
CA LEU A 366 -18.99 9.33 7.83
C LEU A 366 -17.69 9.31 7.02
N ILE A 367 -17.65 10.11 5.96
CA ILE A 367 -16.48 10.26 5.09
C ILE A 367 -15.58 11.39 5.60
N ALA A 368 -16.16 12.52 5.94
CA ALA A 368 -15.45 13.66 6.51
C ALA A 368 -16.37 14.41 7.46
N LYS A 369 -15.83 14.82 8.61
CA LYS A 369 -16.58 15.49 9.68
C LYS A 369 -16.11 16.92 9.83
N ASP A 370 -17.09 17.85 9.94
CA ASP A 370 -16.85 19.26 10.22
C ASP A 370 -15.87 19.89 9.21
N VAL A 371 -16.11 19.64 7.91
CA VAL A 371 -15.32 20.16 6.79
C VAL A 371 -16.00 21.36 6.14
N ARG A 372 -15.18 22.25 5.55
CA ARG A 372 -15.70 23.39 4.79
C ARG A 372 -15.70 23.07 3.31
N ILE A 373 -16.84 23.34 2.65
CA ILE A 373 -17.03 23.24 1.20
C ILE A 373 -17.93 24.39 0.74
N PRO A 374 -18.02 24.67 -0.56
CA PRO A 374 -19.09 25.54 -1.08
C PRO A 374 -20.48 25.02 -0.68
N GLU A 375 -21.48 25.89 -0.62
CA GLU A 375 -22.85 25.46 -0.33
C GLU A 375 -23.28 24.35 -1.29
N ALA A 376 -23.37 23.12 -0.77
CA ALA A 376 -23.64 21.93 -1.59
C ALA A 376 -25.06 21.95 -2.16
N LYS A 377 -25.22 21.40 -3.34
CA LYS A 377 -26.51 21.19 -4.02
C LYS A 377 -26.68 19.71 -4.36
N ILE A 378 -27.92 19.23 -4.36
CA ILE A 378 -28.24 17.90 -4.86
C ILE A 378 -27.80 17.79 -6.31
N GLY A 379 -27.06 16.72 -6.61
CA GLY A 379 -26.45 16.47 -7.92
C GLY A 379 -24.99 16.96 -8.07
N ASP A 380 -24.47 17.76 -7.13
CA ASP A 380 -23.05 18.11 -7.12
C ASP A 380 -22.17 16.85 -7.06
N ILE A 381 -20.95 16.97 -7.55
CA ILE A 381 -19.95 15.90 -7.51
C ILE A 381 -18.95 16.22 -6.40
N LEU A 382 -19.00 15.41 -5.33
CA LEU A 382 -18.00 15.47 -4.26
C LEU A 382 -16.78 14.64 -4.66
N VAL A 383 -15.60 15.19 -4.47
CA VAL A 383 -14.33 14.46 -4.59
C VAL A 383 -13.67 14.28 -3.22
N VAL A 384 -13.09 13.10 -2.99
CA VAL A 384 -12.19 12.80 -1.87
C VAL A 384 -10.82 12.53 -2.44
N ALA A 385 -9.81 13.29 -2.01
CA ALA A 385 -8.44 13.12 -2.47
C ALA A 385 -7.68 12.01 -1.71
N CYS A 386 -6.53 11.57 -2.25
CA CYS A 386 -5.63 10.59 -1.63
C CYS A 386 -6.28 9.23 -1.29
N THR A 387 -7.23 8.79 -2.11
CA THR A 387 -7.94 7.51 -1.90
C THR A 387 -7.33 6.34 -2.68
N GLY A 388 -6.11 6.49 -3.23
CA GLY A 388 -5.49 5.47 -4.06
C GLY A 388 -5.01 4.23 -3.30
N ALA A 389 -4.72 4.36 -1.98
CA ALA A 389 -4.23 3.26 -1.18
C ALA A 389 -5.23 2.84 -0.10
N TYR A 390 -5.50 1.53 0.01
CA TYR A 390 -6.34 0.95 1.07
C TYR A 390 -7.80 1.43 1.08
N HIS A 391 -8.34 1.80 -0.09
CA HIS A 391 -9.76 2.09 -0.28
C HIS A 391 -10.41 1.00 -1.13
N TYR A 392 -10.15 0.97 -2.43
CA TYR A 392 -10.72 -0.09 -3.27
C TYR A 392 -10.33 -1.49 -2.77
N SER A 393 -9.07 -1.69 -2.36
CA SER A 393 -8.59 -2.98 -1.82
C SER A 393 -9.30 -3.41 -0.53
N MET A 394 -9.87 -2.48 0.22
CA MET A 394 -10.66 -2.75 1.44
C MET A 394 -12.18 -2.61 1.21
N ALA A 395 -12.61 -2.32 -0.02
CA ALA A 395 -14.03 -2.19 -0.33
C ALA A 395 -14.78 -3.50 -0.09
N SER A 396 -16.01 -3.39 0.37
CA SER A 396 -16.88 -4.49 0.71
C SER A 396 -18.26 -4.33 0.05
N ASN A 397 -19.08 -5.38 0.14
CA ASN A 397 -20.48 -5.33 -0.27
C ASN A 397 -21.42 -5.11 0.94
N TYR A 398 -21.00 -4.31 1.93
CA TYR A 398 -21.87 -3.96 3.06
C TYR A 398 -23.20 -3.37 2.56
N ASN A 399 -24.32 -3.75 3.17
CA ASN A 399 -25.68 -3.50 2.69
C ASN A 399 -25.95 -3.98 1.24
N LEU A 400 -25.20 -4.96 0.73
CA LEU A 400 -25.22 -5.43 -0.66
C LEU A 400 -25.00 -4.29 -1.68
N MET A 401 -24.17 -3.31 -1.33
CA MET A 401 -23.77 -2.29 -2.29
C MET A 401 -22.73 -2.82 -3.26
N GLN A 402 -22.86 -2.41 -4.51
CA GLN A 402 -21.93 -2.75 -5.58
C GLN A 402 -20.57 -2.08 -5.36
N ARG A 403 -19.47 -2.80 -5.51
CA ARG A 403 -18.15 -2.16 -5.56
C ARG A 403 -18.07 -1.22 -6.76
N PRO A 404 -17.51 -0.01 -6.58
CA PRO A 404 -17.40 0.99 -7.63
C PRO A 404 -16.53 0.55 -8.81
N ALA A 405 -16.69 1.23 -9.95
CA ALA A 405 -15.70 1.13 -11.03
C ALA A 405 -14.40 1.82 -10.67
N VAL A 406 -13.33 1.40 -11.33
CA VAL A 406 -12.01 2.05 -11.28
C VAL A 406 -11.58 2.44 -12.68
N VAL A 407 -11.16 3.70 -12.83
CA VAL A 407 -10.71 4.29 -14.09
C VAL A 407 -9.32 4.87 -13.90
N PHE A 408 -8.42 4.59 -14.85
CA PHE A 408 -7.12 5.25 -14.95
C PHE A 408 -7.21 6.36 -15.99
N VAL A 409 -6.58 7.49 -15.69
CA VAL A 409 -6.56 8.67 -16.56
C VAL A 409 -5.12 9.11 -16.83
N ARG A 410 -4.83 9.43 -18.09
CA ARG A 410 -3.53 9.95 -18.53
C ARG A 410 -3.62 10.59 -19.90
N ASP A 411 -2.95 11.73 -20.11
CA ASP A 411 -2.81 12.40 -21.40
C ASP A 411 -4.15 12.65 -22.13
N GLY A 412 -5.18 13.08 -21.38
CA GLY A 412 -6.52 13.34 -21.90
C GLY A 412 -7.34 12.08 -22.23
N LYS A 413 -6.88 10.92 -21.82
CA LYS A 413 -7.57 9.64 -22.05
C LYS A 413 -7.96 8.99 -20.73
N ASP A 414 -9.09 8.26 -20.76
CA ASP A 414 -9.58 7.46 -19.66
C ASP A 414 -9.69 5.99 -20.07
N LYS A 415 -9.38 5.10 -19.13
CA LYS A 415 -9.43 3.65 -19.30
C LYS A 415 -10.08 3.00 -18.09
N ILE A 416 -11.21 2.32 -18.29
CA ILE A 416 -11.78 1.49 -17.24
C ILE A 416 -10.87 0.28 -17.00
N VAL A 417 -10.42 0.09 -15.76
CA VAL A 417 -9.53 -1.00 -15.36
C VAL A 417 -10.21 -2.03 -14.46
N ILE A 418 -11.26 -1.61 -13.73
CA ILE A 418 -12.18 -2.50 -13.01
C ILE A 418 -13.59 -2.00 -13.29
N LYS A 419 -14.46 -2.90 -13.76
CA LYS A 419 -15.89 -2.59 -13.96
C LYS A 419 -16.60 -2.52 -12.62
N ARG A 420 -17.64 -1.67 -12.52
CA ARG A 420 -18.60 -1.72 -11.42
C ARG A 420 -19.24 -3.10 -11.38
N GLU A 421 -19.42 -3.67 -10.18
CA GLU A 421 -20.19 -4.89 -10.03
C GLU A 421 -21.63 -4.70 -10.53
N SER A 422 -22.16 -5.72 -11.19
CA SER A 422 -23.59 -5.78 -11.51
C SER A 422 -24.39 -6.31 -10.31
N LEU A 423 -25.71 -6.21 -10.35
CA LEU A 423 -26.54 -6.82 -9.30
C LEU A 423 -26.41 -8.35 -9.30
N GLU A 424 -26.19 -8.95 -10.46
CA GLU A 424 -25.93 -10.38 -10.60
C GLU A 424 -24.62 -10.79 -9.93
N ASP A 425 -23.57 -9.93 -10.01
CA ASP A 425 -22.29 -10.20 -9.33
C ASP A 425 -22.45 -10.33 -7.82
N LEU A 426 -23.39 -9.58 -7.22
CA LEU A 426 -23.63 -9.59 -5.77
C LEU A 426 -24.21 -10.93 -5.28
N ILE A 427 -24.93 -11.66 -6.13
CA ILE A 427 -25.65 -12.87 -5.75
C ILE A 427 -25.14 -14.13 -6.47
N LYS A 428 -24.19 -14.02 -7.40
CA LYS A 428 -23.74 -15.14 -8.26
C LYS A 428 -23.23 -16.39 -7.49
N ASN A 429 -22.81 -16.22 -6.25
CA ASN A 429 -22.34 -17.33 -5.40
C ASN A 429 -23.39 -17.78 -4.37
N GLN A 430 -24.60 -17.19 -4.38
CA GLN A 430 -25.69 -17.63 -3.52
C GLN A 430 -26.39 -18.86 -4.15
N VAL A 431 -26.79 -19.81 -3.31
CA VAL A 431 -27.46 -21.06 -3.71
C VAL A 431 -28.88 -21.10 -3.20
#